data_2b899dd2462a6635dae1cb8bba81eda7
#
_entry.id   2b899dd2462a6635dae1cb8bba81eda7
#
_cell.length_a   1.000
_cell.length_b   1.000
_cell.length_c   1.000
_cell.angle_alpha   90.00
_cell.angle_beta   90.00
_cell.angle_gamma   90.00
#
_symmetry.space_group_name_H-M   'P 1'
#
loop_
_entity.id
_entity.type
_entity.pdbx_description
1 polymer ?
#
loop_
_entity_poly.entity_id
_entity_poly.type
_entity_poly.pdbx_seq_one_letter_code
_entity_poly.pdbx_strand_id
1 'polypeptide(L)'
;MKSAVWLLLVVWITPVALFADEANDPFEDWNRAIFSFNEKADRYVLKPVAEGYDAVTPAPVQAGIRNFFNNLGEPITMVNALFQGKPGKAARSLTRFVFNSTIGLYGLIDVAGGMGIEREKEDFSQTLAIWGVGSGPYLVLPILGPSDVRGLTGRIADRPLNPVQWQDEVGATELFVLNGVET
;
A
#
# COMPACT_ATOMS: atom_id res chain seq x y z
N MET A 1 -14.00 -49.55 30.07
CA MET A 1 -12.80 -48.71 30.18
C MET A 1 -12.16 -48.71 28.79
N LYS A 2 -12.37 -47.68 27.99
CA LYS A 2 -11.78 -47.53 26.64
C LYS A 2 -10.94 -46.28 26.64
N SER A 3 -9.60 -46.46 26.65
CA SER A 3 -8.60 -45.41 26.63
C SER A 3 -8.50 -44.85 25.20
N ALA A 4 -8.94 -43.63 24.98
CA ALA A 4 -8.74 -42.93 23.73
C ALA A 4 -7.32 -42.32 23.73
N VAL A 5 -6.46 -42.86 22.89
CA VAL A 5 -5.10 -42.34 22.63
C VAL A 5 -5.24 -41.19 21.62
N TRP A 6 -5.04 -39.97 22.07
CA TRP A 6 -4.93 -38.80 21.19
C TRP A 6 -3.51 -38.76 20.61
N LEU A 7 -3.39 -39.13 19.35
CA LEU A 7 -2.20 -38.91 18.52
C LEU A 7 -2.12 -37.43 18.16
N LEU A 8 -1.30 -36.68 18.88
CA LEU A 8 -0.88 -35.33 18.51
C LEU A 8 0.10 -35.44 17.32
N LEU A 9 -0.39 -35.21 16.13
CA LEU A 9 0.42 -34.97 14.95
C LEU A 9 1.09 -33.59 15.09
N VAL A 10 2.29 -33.57 15.64
CA VAL A 10 3.17 -32.40 15.59
C VAL A 10 3.74 -32.33 14.17
N VAL A 11 3.11 -31.51 13.33
CA VAL A 11 3.67 -31.16 12.03
C VAL A 11 4.87 -30.26 12.31
N TRP A 12 6.06 -30.81 12.17
CA TRP A 12 7.31 -30.04 12.14
C TRP A 12 7.32 -29.21 10.84
N ILE A 13 6.86 -27.97 10.93
CA ILE A 13 7.14 -26.96 9.87
C ILE A 13 8.61 -26.61 10.07
N THR A 14 9.49 -27.29 9.36
CA THR A 14 10.86 -26.83 9.22
C THR A 14 10.80 -25.48 8.52
N PRO A 15 11.33 -24.38 9.12
CA PRO A 15 11.50 -23.15 8.38
C PRO A 15 12.53 -23.49 7.28
N VAL A 16 12.05 -23.56 6.04
CA VAL A 16 12.93 -23.45 4.88
C VAL A 16 13.47 -22.02 4.96
N ALA A 17 14.61 -21.88 5.62
CA ALA A 17 15.41 -20.67 5.50
C ALA A 17 15.80 -20.60 4.02
N LEU A 18 15.00 -19.92 3.21
CA LEU A 18 15.43 -19.39 1.95
C LEU A 18 16.58 -18.44 2.28
N PHE A 19 17.80 -18.98 2.26
CA PHE A 19 18.98 -18.15 2.13
C PHE A 19 18.75 -17.35 0.87
N ALA A 20 18.44 -16.08 1.02
CA ALA A 20 18.59 -15.12 -0.05
C ALA A 20 20.08 -15.16 -0.40
N ASP A 21 20.42 -15.92 -1.43
CA ASP A 21 21.74 -15.90 -2.03
C ASP A 21 21.87 -14.49 -2.62
N GLU A 22 22.54 -13.58 -1.90
CA GLU A 22 22.79 -12.21 -2.33
C GLU A 22 23.55 -12.14 -3.68
N ALA A 23 24.01 -13.28 -4.16
CA ALA A 23 24.83 -13.40 -5.36
C ALA A 23 24.04 -13.53 -6.67
N ASN A 24 22.71 -13.64 -6.66
CA ASN A 24 21.98 -13.88 -7.92
C ASN A 24 20.61 -13.21 -7.92
N ASP A 25 20.58 -11.87 -8.07
CA ASP A 25 19.35 -11.14 -8.40
C ASP A 25 18.96 -11.46 -9.86
N PRO A 26 17.88 -12.25 -10.09
CA PRO A 26 17.50 -12.64 -11.45
C PRO A 26 17.06 -11.45 -12.32
N PHE A 27 16.86 -10.29 -11.71
CA PHE A 27 16.41 -9.06 -12.36
C PHE A 27 17.45 -7.92 -12.26
N GLU A 28 18.72 -8.21 -11.94
CA GLU A 28 19.75 -7.18 -11.71
C GLU A 28 19.83 -6.15 -12.85
N ASP A 29 19.94 -6.61 -14.10
CA ASP A 29 20.04 -5.72 -15.26
C ASP A 29 18.78 -4.83 -15.42
N TRP A 30 17.62 -5.44 -15.23
CA TRP A 30 16.35 -4.71 -15.21
C TRP A 30 16.32 -3.69 -14.07
N ASN A 31 16.64 -4.11 -12.86
CA ASN A 31 16.61 -3.27 -11.68
C ASN A 31 17.55 -2.08 -11.82
N ARG A 32 18.76 -2.26 -12.33
CA ARG A 32 19.73 -1.19 -12.62
C ARG A 32 19.21 -0.21 -13.68
N ALA A 33 18.63 -0.72 -14.76
CA ALA A 33 18.09 0.11 -15.83
C ALA A 33 16.92 0.97 -15.33
N ILE A 34 15.97 0.36 -14.62
CA ILE A 34 14.80 1.08 -14.07
C ILE A 34 15.19 2.04 -12.95
N PHE A 35 16.15 1.66 -12.11
CA PHE A 35 16.67 2.58 -11.09
C PHE A 35 17.26 3.85 -11.72
N SER A 36 18.09 3.69 -12.75
CA SER A 36 18.66 4.83 -13.50
C SER A 36 17.58 5.67 -14.19
N PHE A 37 16.53 5.03 -14.71
CA PHE A 37 15.37 5.73 -15.26
C PHE A 37 14.65 6.52 -14.17
N ASN A 38 14.35 5.90 -13.03
CA ASN A 38 13.66 6.56 -11.91
C ASN A 38 14.46 7.75 -11.37
N GLU A 39 15.80 7.61 -11.24
CA GLU A 39 16.66 8.71 -10.80
C GLU A 39 16.58 9.91 -11.76
N LYS A 40 16.57 9.65 -13.06
CA LYS A 40 16.42 10.72 -14.06
C LYS A 40 15.02 11.32 -14.04
N ALA A 41 13.98 10.48 -13.95
CA ALA A 41 12.60 10.94 -13.84
C ALA A 41 12.40 11.81 -12.59
N ASP A 42 12.94 11.38 -11.45
CA ASP A 42 12.90 12.17 -10.22
C ASP A 42 13.59 13.52 -10.39
N ARG A 43 14.84 13.52 -10.83
CA ARG A 43 15.66 14.73 -10.94
C ARG A 43 15.09 15.76 -11.92
N TYR A 44 14.60 15.31 -13.09
CA TYR A 44 14.22 16.21 -14.18
C TYR A 44 12.73 16.47 -14.29
N VAL A 45 11.89 15.65 -13.65
CA VAL A 45 10.43 15.77 -13.75
C VAL A 45 9.77 15.87 -12.38
N LEU A 46 9.89 14.83 -11.53
CA LEU A 46 9.11 14.77 -10.30
C LEU A 46 9.53 15.86 -9.31
N LYS A 47 10.83 16.03 -9.09
CA LYS A 47 11.34 17.04 -8.17
C LYS A 47 11.00 18.48 -8.59
N PRO A 48 11.22 18.93 -9.84
CA PRO A 48 10.78 20.26 -10.27
C PRO A 48 9.26 20.46 -10.17
N VAL A 49 8.47 19.44 -10.49
CA VAL A 49 7.00 19.50 -10.35
C VAL A 49 6.60 19.63 -8.88
N ALA A 50 7.21 18.85 -8.00
CA ALA A 50 6.93 18.90 -6.56
C ALA A 50 7.35 20.27 -5.97
N GLU A 51 8.52 20.79 -6.32
CA GLU A 51 8.97 22.13 -5.89
C GLU A 51 8.02 23.23 -6.40
N GLY A 52 7.55 23.11 -7.64
CA GLY A 52 6.55 24.03 -8.20
C GLY A 52 5.21 23.95 -7.47
N TYR A 53 4.74 22.73 -7.18
CA TYR A 53 3.54 22.50 -6.39
C TYR A 53 3.66 23.10 -4.98
N ASP A 54 4.76 22.84 -4.29
CA ASP A 54 5.01 23.39 -2.95
C ASP A 54 5.06 24.93 -2.94
N ALA A 55 5.60 25.53 -3.99
CA ALA A 55 5.72 26.98 -4.10
C ALA A 55 4.36 27.68 -4.29
N VAL A 56 3.40 27.04 -4.96
CA VAL A 56 2.11 27.65 -5.33
C VAL A 56 0.94 27.18 -4.49
N THR A 57 1.06 26.04 -3.79
CA THR A 57 -0.03 25.42 -3.06
C THR A 57 0.09 25.66 -1.55
N PRO A 58 -0.83 26.39 -0.93
CA PRO A 58 -0.80 26.60 0.52
C PRO A 58 -0.89 25.30 1.32
N ALA A 59 -0.16 25.22 2.44
CA ALA A 59 -0.11 24.01 3.30
C ALA A 59 -1.48 23.41 3.68
N PRO A 60 -2.55 24.20 3.97
CA PRO A 60 -3.86 23.63 4.23
C PRO A 60 -4.47 22.90 3.03
N VAL A 61 -4.19 23.38 1.80
CA VAL A 61 -4.66 22.74 0.56
C VAL A 61 -3.92 21.43 0.33
N GLN A 62 -2.60 21.44 0.49
CA GLN A 62 -1.78 20.21 0.43
C GLN A 62 -2.27 19.17 1.45
N ALA A 63 -2.53 19.58 2.69
CA ALA A 63 -3.06 18.71 3.72
C ALA A 63 -4.45 18.13 3.32
N GLY A 64 -5.32 18.95 2.73
CA GLY A 64 -6.61 18.51 2.24
C GLY A 64 -6.50 17.45 1.14
N ILE A 65 -5.65 17.68 0.15
CA ILE A 65 -5.40 16.72 -0.94
C ILE A 65 -4.87 15.42 -0.38
N ARG A 66 -3.86 15.45 0.48
CA ARG A 66 -3.32 14.26 1.15
C ARG A 66 -4.38 13.51 1.95
N ASN A 67 -5.21 14.22 2.71
CA ASN A 67 -6.29 13.61 3.48
C ASN A 67 -7.31 12.92 2.58
N PHE A 68 -7.66 13.55 1.44
CA PHE A 68 -8.56 12.98 0.44
C PHE A 68 -8.04 11.63 -0.10
N PHE A 69 -6.79 11.56 -0.57
CA PHE A 69 -6.21 10.32 -1.05
C PHE A 69 -6.06 9.27 0.07
N ASN A 70 -5.71 9.70 1.27
CA ASN A 70 -5.68 8.82 2.44
C ASN A 70 -7.05 8.21 2.73
N ASN A 71 -8.12 9.00 2.63
CA ASN A 71 -9.48 8.53 2.82
C ASN A 71 -9.92 7.53 1.75
N LEU A 72 -9.53 7.76 0.49
CA LEU A 72 -9.77 6.80 -0.59
C LEU A 72 -9.03 5.45 -0.38
N GLY A 73 -7.95 5.44 0.38
CA GLY A 73 -7.24 4.21 0.76
C GLY A 73 -7.85 3.44 1.94
N GLU A 74 -8.79 4.02 2.69
CA GLU A 74 -9.38 3.34 3.86
C GLU A 74 -10.17 2.06 3.49
N PRO A 75 -10.95 1.98 2.38
CA PRO A 75 -11.58 0.72 1.98
C PRO A 75 -10.59 -0.42 1.73
N ILE A 76 -9.43 -0.12 1.12
CA ILE A 76 -8.34 -1.09 0.91
C ILE A 76 -7.83 -1.59 2.26
N THR A 77 -7.52 -0.66 3.17
CA THR A 77 -7.06 -0.98 4.53
C THR A 77 -8.08 -1.82 5.29
N MET A 78 -9.37 -1.46 5.21
CA MET A 78 -10.45 -2.20 5.87
C MET A 78 -10.53 -3.65 5.41
N VAL A 79 -10.55 -3.90 4.11
CA VAL A 79 -10.66 -5.25 3.53
C VAL A 79 -9.43 -6.08 3.88
N ASN A 80 -8.23 -5.50 3.73
CA ASN A 80 -6.99 -6.20 4.08
C ASN A 80 -6.88 -6.49 5.57
N ALA A 81 -7.31 -5.58 6.44
CA ALA A 81 -7.36 -5.85 7.89
C ALA A 81 -8.29 -7.02 8.23
N LEU A 82 -9.43 -7.17 7.53
CA LEU A 82 -10.30 -8.35 7.69
C LEU A 82 -9.60 -9.63 7.23
N PHE A 83 -8.96 -9.63 6.07
CA PHE A 83 -8.22 -10.78 5.56
C PHE A 83 -7.04 -11.19 6.46
N GLN A 84 -6.50 -10.24 7.22
CA GLN A 84 -5.45 -10.45 8.20
C GLN A 84 -5.95 -10.88 9.58
N GLY A 85 -7.27 -11.00 9.78
CA GLY A 85 -7.86 -11.32 11.08
C GLY A 85 -7.74 -10.20 12.12
N LYS A 86 -7.67 -8.93 11.67
CA LYS A 86 -7.55 -7.72 12.50
C LYS A 86 -8.85 -6.89 12.50
N PRO A 87 -9.98 -7.40 13.04
CA PRO A 87 -11.28 -6.71 12.95
C PRO A 87 -11.27 -5.33 13.62
N GLY A 88 -10.48 -5.11 14.66
CA GLY A 88 -10.33 -3.81 15.30
C GLY A 88 -9.74 -2.74 14.37
N LYS A 89 -8.77 -3.11 13.53
CA LYS A 89 -8.22 -2.21 12.51
C LYS A 89 -9.23 -1.94 11.40
N ALA A 90 -9.93 -2.98 10.95
CA ALA A 90 -10.99 -2.84 9.96
C ALA A 90 -12.10 -1.88 10.43
N ALA A 91 -12.53 -2.00 11.68
CA ALA A 91 -13.52 -1.10 12.27
C ALA A 91 -13.01 0.35 12.34
N ARG A 92 -11.75 0.58 12.71
CA ARG A 92 -11.14 1.92 12.69
C ARG A 92 -11.11 2.51 11.28
N SER A 93 -10.64 1.76 10.28
CA SER A 93 -10.65 2.22 8.89
C SER A 93 -12.05 2.54 8.39
N LEU A 94 -13.05 1.71 8.69
CA LEU A 94 -14.43 1.99 8.35
C LEU A 94 -14.92 3.29 9.00
N THR A 95 -14.64 3.47 10.29
CA THR A 95 -15.01 4.69 11.03
C THR A 95 -14.34 5.91 10.40
N ARG A 96 -13.05 5.84 10.11
CA ARG A 96 -12.31 6.92 9.43
C ARG A 96 -12.95 7.25 8.09
N PHE A 97 -13.19 6.25 7.26
CA PHE A 97 -13.80 6.43 5.95
C PHE A 97 -15.16 7.14 6.06
N VAL A 98 -16.03 6.67 6.95
CA VAL A 98 -17.38 7.26 7.14
C VAL A 98 -17.29 8.70 7.63
N PHE A 99 -16.55 8.97 8.71
CA PHE A 99 -16.46 10.31 9.28
C PHE A 99 -15.78 11.30 8.35
N ASN A 100 -14.69 10.91 7.73
CA ASN A 100 -13.95 11.78 6.82
C ASN A 100 -14.73 12.02 5.51
N SER A 101 -15.46 11.03 5.00
CA SER A 101 -16.25 11.20 3.77
C SER A 101 -17.50 12.04 3.98
N THR A 102 -18.13 11.97 5.16
CA THR A 102 -19.36 12.70 5.47
C THR A 102 -19.07 14.08 6.08
N ILE A 103 -18.53 14.11 7.30
CA ILE A 103 -18.26 15.34 8.04
C ILE A 103 -16.99 16.02 7.50
N GLY A 104 -16.00 15.25 7.04
CA GLY A 104 -14.72 15.72 6.53
C GLY A 104 -14.73 16.18 5.07
N LEU A 105 -15.90 16.48 4.49
CA LEU A 105 -16.02 16.97 3.11
C LEU A 105 -15.34 16.05 2.09
N TYR A 106 -15.83 14.80 1.97
CA TYR A 106 -15.27 13.76 1.10
C TYR A 106 -13.81 13.37 1.43
N GLY A 107 -13.38 13.60 2.67
CA GLY A 107 -12.03 13.24 3.12
C GLY A 107 -11.01 14.38 3.07
N LEU A 108 -11.38 15.59 2.66
CA LEU A 108 -10.48 16.74 2.68
C LEU A 108 -10.05 17.13 4.11
N ILE A 109 -10.93 16.89 5.09
CA ILE A 109 -10.64 17.13 6.50
C ILE A 109 -10.55 15.79 7.24
N ASP A 110 -9.44 15.55 7.93
CA ASP A 110 -9.27 14.34 8.76
C ASP A 110 -9.96 14.50 10.13
N VAL A 111 -11.28 14.41 10.11
CA VAL A 111 -12.13 14.50 11.33
C VAL A 111 -11.82 13.34 12.26
N ALA A 112 -11.68 12.14 11.75
CA ALA A 112 -11.39 10.94 12.54
C ALA A 112 -10.03 11.03 13.23
N GLY A 113 -9.01 11.57 12.55
CA GLY A 113 -7.70 11.86 13.17
C GLY A 113 -7.82 12.88 14.30
N GLY A 114 -8.63 13.93 14.13
CA GLY A 114 -8.96 14.88 15.19
C GLY A 114 -9.69 14.27 16.40
N MET A 115 -10.38 13.14 16.23
CA MET A 115 -10.99 12.34 17.30
C MET A 115 -10.03 11.34 17.95
N GLY A 116 -8.75 11.31 17.54
CA GLY A 116 -7.75 10.36 18.06
C GLY A 116 -7.81 8.98 17.42
N ILE A 117 -8.54 8.82 16.30
CA ILE A 117 -8.55 7.56 15.54
C ILE A 117 -7.43 7.60 14.53
N GLU A 118 -6.27 7.06 14.91
CA GLU A 118 -5.08 7.05 14.06
C GLU A 118 -5.26 6.18 12.81
N ARG A 119 -4.60 6.58 11.72
CA ARG A 119 -4.57 5.83 10.47
C ARG A 119 -3.54 4.71 10.55
N GLU A 120 -3.97 3.50 10.24
CA GLU A 120 -3.10 2.33 10.12
C GLU A 120 -3.27 1.73 8.73
N LYS A 121 -2.28 1.91 7.85
CA LYS A 121 -2.35 1.40 6.47
C LYS A 121 -2.12 -0.12 6.43
N GLU A 122 -3.02 -0.83 5.79
CA GLU A 122 -2.87 -2.25 5.45
C GLU A 122 -3.11 -2.44 3.95
N ASP A 123 -2.35 -3.34 3.34
CA ASP A 123 -2.42 -3.67 1.92
C ASP A 123 -2.36 -5.19 1.69
N PHE A 124 -2.64 -5.63 0.48
CA PHE A 124 -2.67 -7.05 0.17
C PHE A 124 -1.27 -7.70 0.17
N SER A 125 -0.21 -6.93 -0.02
CA SER A 125 1.16 -7.44 0.15
C SER A 125 1.41 -7.86 1.60
N GLN A 126 0.94 -7.06 2.57
CA GLN A 126 1.01 -7.39 4.00
C GLN A 126 0.10 -8.59 4.32
N THR A 127 -1.07 -8.68 3.70
CA THR A 127 -1.99 -9.82 3.82
C THR A 127 -1.32 -11.10 3.37
N LEU A 128 -0.70 -11.11 2.19
CA LEU A 128 0.07 -12.24 1.68
C LEU A 128 1.23 -12.62 2.61
N ALA A 129 1.92 -11.64 3.20
CA ALA A 129 2.98 -11.88 4.18
C ALA A 129 2.47 -12.62 5.42
N ILE A 130 1.32 -12.21 5.97
CA ILE A 130 0.68 -12.87 7.11
C ILE A 130 0.24 -14.28 6.76
N TRP A 131 -0.19 -14.52 5.51
CA TRP A 131 -0.52 -15.86 5.00
C TRP A 131 0.71 -16.72 4.71
N GLY A 132 1.93 -16.22 4.96
CA GLY A 132 3.18 -16.96 4.81
C GLY A 132 3.78 -16.92 3.41
N VAL A 133 3.27 -16.08 2.51
CA VAL A 133 3.84 -15.90 1.16
C VAL A 133 5.14 -15.11 1.27
N GLY A 134 6.25 -15.69 0.80
CA GLY A 134 7.55 -15.02 0.75
C GLY A 134 7.55 -13.79 -0.16
N SER A 135 8.51 -12.88 0.05
CA SER A 135 8.64 -11.65 -0.76
C SER A 135 8.93 -11.95 -2.24
N GLY A 136 9.65 -13.03 -2.50
CA GLY A 136 10.17 -13.32 -3.83
C GLY A 136 11.35 -12.41 -4.21
N PRO A 137 11.80 -12.45 -5.47
CA PRO A 137 12.89 -11.63 -5.96
C PRO A 137 12.61 -10.13 -5.83
N TYR A 138 13.69 -9.37 -5.62
CA TYR A 138 13.68 -7.92 -5.63
C TYR A 138 13.37 -7.37 -7.03
N LEU A 139 12.57 -6.33 -7.10
CA LEU A 139 12.13 -5.74 -8.37
C LEU A 139 12.02 -4.22 -8.23
N VAL A 140 12.66 -3.48 -9.12
CA VAL A 140 12.46 -2.03 -9.21
C VAL A 140 11.38 -1.74 -10.24
N LEU A 141 10.35 -1.01 -9.80
CA LEU A 141 9.23 -0.62 -10.66
C LEU A 141 9.46 0.79 -11.24
N PRO A 142 9.10 1.02 -12.51
CA PRO A 142 9.15 2.36 -13.09
C PRO A 142 8.31 3.33 -12.29
N ILE A 143 8.89 4.47 -11.91
CA ILE A 143 8.28 5.55 -11.11
C ILE A 143 7.95 5.14 -9.66
N LEU A 144 7.49 3.90 -9.44
CA LEU A 144 7.08 3.40 -8.11
C LEU A 144 8.23 2.99 -7.20
N GLY A 145 9.43 2.85 -7.76
CA GLY A 145 10.64 2.54 -7.00
C GLY A 145 10.77 1.09 -6.55
N PRO A 146 11.50 0.84 -5.44
CA PRO A 146 11.82 -0.49 -4.94
C PRO A 146 10.56 -1.28 -4.53
N SER A 147 10.53 -2.57 -4.88
CA SER A 147 9.46 -3.51 -4.58
C SER A 147 10.00 -4.94 -4.56
N ASP A 148 9.11 -5.90 -4.43
CA ASP A 148 9.34 -7.33 -4.66
C ASP A 148 8.12 -7.93 -5.38
N VAL A 149 8.19 -9.22 -5.75
CA VAL A 149 7.10 -9.88 -6.47
C VAL A 149 5.81 -9.90 -5.65
N ARG A 150 5.89 -10.11 -4.32
CA ARG A 150 4.73 -10.06 -3.44
C ARG A 150 4.15 -8.64 -3.39
N GLY A 151 4.98 -7.61 -3.28
CA GLY A 151 4.57 -6.22 -3.28
C GLY A 151 3.87 -5.81 -4.57
N LEU A 152 4.41 -6.23 -5.73
CA LEU A 152 3.76 -6.01 -7.02
C LEU A 152 2.41 -6.73 -7.11
N THR A 153 2.35 -8.00 -6.68
CA THR A 153 1.10 -8.79 -6.65
C THR A 153 0.07 -8.12 -5.73
N GLY A 154 0.48 -7.67 -4.55
CA GLY A 154 -0.38 -6.96 -3.61
C GLY A 154 -0.96 -5.68 -4.22
N ARG A 155 -0.14 -4.84 -4.85
CA ARG A 155 -0.60 -3.62 -5.53
C ARG A 155 -1.62 -3.90 -6.63
N ILE A 156 -1.41 -4.97 -7.41
CA ILE A 156 -2.35 -5.37 -8.47
C ILE A 156 -3.67 -5.85 -7.86
N ALA A 157 -3.61 -6.66 -6.81
CA ALA A 157 -4.80 -7.20 -6.14
C ALA A 157 -5.64 -6.13 -5.42
N ASP A 158 -5.00 -5.06 -4.93
CA ASP A 158 -5.70 -3.94 -4.29
C ASP A 158 -6.38 -2.98 -5.28
N ARG A 159 -6.04 -3.04 -6.58
CA ARG A 159 -6.61 -2.15 -7.60
C ARG A 159 -8.14 -2.12 -7.60
N PRO A 160 -8.86 -3.26 -7.60
CA PRO A 160 -10.33 -3.24 -7.61
C PRO A 160 -10.95 -2.58 -6.37
N LEU A 161 -10.22 -2.51 -5.27
CA LEU A 161 -10.67 -1.90 -4.01
C LEU A 161 -10.39 -0.39 -3.97
N ASN A 162 -9.63 0.13 -4.91
CA ASN A 162 -9.29 1.55 -4.97
C ASN A 162 -10.37 2.32 -5.74
N PRO A 163 -11.14 3.21 -5.09
CA PRO A 163 -12.21 3.98 -5.75
C PRO A 163 -11.72 4.84 -6.92
N VAL A 164 -10.44 5.23 -6.93
CA VAL A 164 -9.81 5.98 -8.03
C VAL A 164 -9.81 5.17 -9.33
N GLN A 165 -9.73 3.84 -9.25
CA GLN A 165 -9.72 2.95 -10.41
C GLN A 165 -11.12 2.71 -11.02
N TRP A 166 -12.18 3.15 -10.35
CA TRP A 166 -13.56 3.00 -10.83
C TRP A 166 -13.98 4.12 -11.79
N GLN A 167 -13.15 5.14 -11.94
CA GLN A 167 -13.38 6.21 -12.89
C GLN A 167 -12.74 5.83 -14.24
N ASP A 168 -13.41 6.17 -15.33
CA ASP A 168 -12.98 5.84 -16.69
C ASP A 168 -11.50 6.16 -16.94
N GLU A 169 -10.87 5.37 -17.81
CA GLU A 169 -9.42 5.26 -18.04
C GLU A 169 -8.62 6.59 -18.15
N VAL A 170 -9.25 7.71 -18.42
CA VAL A 170 -8.57 9.02 -18.59
C VAL A 170 -8.28 9.68 -17.23
N GLY A 171 -9.18 9.55 -16.26
CA GLY A 171 -8.99 10.14 -14.93
C GLY A 171 -8.03 9.34 -14.02
N ALA A 172 -7.92 8.03 -14.25
CA ALA A 172 -7.09 7.16 -13.41
C ALA A 172 -5.58 7.44 -13.52
N THR A 173 -5.12 7.83 -14.72
CA THR A 173 -3.69 8.11 -14.95
C THR A 173 -3.26 9.41 -14.27
N GLU A 174 -4.09 10.44 -14.32
CA GLU A 174 -3.80 11.73 -13.69
C GLU A 174 -3.80 11.63 -12.16
N LEU A 175 -4.77 10.90 -11.59
CA LEU A 175 -4.85 10.68 -10.14
C LEU A 175 -3.73 9.77 -9.62
N PHE A 176 -3.25 8.83 -10.44
CA PHE A 176 -2.12 7.97 -10.09
C PHE A 176 -0.82 8.78 -9.95
N VAL A 177 -0.57 9.72 -10.86
CA VAL A 177 0.61 10.60 -10.80
C VAL A 177 0.55 11.48 -9.55
N LEU A 178 -0.61 12.07 -9.24
CA LEU A 178 -0.78 12.90 -8.04
C LEU A 178 -0.58 12.12 -6.75
N ASN A 179 -1.11 10.88 -6.66
CA ASN A 179 -0.93 10.03 -5.49
C ASN A 179 0.53 9.53 -5.33
N GLY A 180 1.27 9.40 -6.42
CA GLY A 180 2.69 9.02 -6.41
C GLY A 180 3.63 10.14 -5.94
N VAL A 181 3.21 11.39 -6.04
CA VAL A 181 3.99 12.56 -5.60
C VAL A 181 3.88 12.79 -4.08
N GLU A 182 2.85 12.24 -3.42
CA GLU A 182 2.58 12.45 -1.98
C GLU A 182 3.06 11.32 -1.06
N THR A 183 3.68 10.26 -1.58
CA THR A 183 4.24 9.16 -0.76
C THR A 183 5.74 9.30 -0.58
#